data_0af140a59132ecb50f77e5978107d59b
#
_entry.id   0af140a59132ecb50f77e5978107d59b
#
_cell.length_a   1.000
_cell.length_b   1.000
_cell.length_c   1.000
_cell.angle_alpha   90.00
_cell.angle_beta   90.00
_cell.angle_gamma   90.00
#
_symmetry.space_group_name_H-M   'P 1'
#
loop_
_entity.id
_entity.type
_entity.pdbx_description
1 polymer ?
#
loop_
_entity_poly.entity_id
_entity_poly.type
_entity_poly.pdbx_seq_one_letter_code
_entity_poly.pdbx_strand_id
1 'polypeptide(L)'
;MSKNKFSKRLAASLIAAATIGSSGVLSSLTYLPVHAADTDNYAKLLQYSMYFYDGNMCGDDVDSASAFDWRGDCHTGDEVVGGFHDAGDHVKFGLPAGYSAATLGWGYYEFKDAYDSLGQTAHLKEITNRFCKYFKDCTVLSGDTVSKFCYQIGEGGGGNDHGYWGPPETQESIKGSRKAFWTSNGASDIAAEY
;
A
#
# COMPACT_ATOMS: atom_id res chain seq x y z
N MET A 1 -22.78 -2.89 -12.14
CA MET A 1 -21.44 -3.47 -12.30
C MET A 1 -20.88 -3.07 -13.66
N SER A 2 -19.82 -2.30 -13.70
CA SER A 2 -19.25 -1.76 -14.95
C SER A 2 -18.68 -2.87 -15.82
N LYS A 3 -18.92 -2.83 -17.14
CA LYS A 3 -18.35 -3.77 -18.13
C LYS A 3 -16.81 -3.86 -18.08
N ASN A 4 -16.15 -2.81 -17.56
CA ASN A 4 -14.70 -2.75 -17.41
C ASN A 4 -14.15 -3.67 -16.29
N LYS A 5 -14.90 -3.87 -15.19
CA LYS A 5 -14.48 -4.78 -14.10
C LYS A 5 -14.47 -6.24 -14.55
N PHE A 6 -15.43 -6.64 -15.40
CA PHE A 6 -15.50 -8.00 -15.91
C PHE A 6 -14.36 -8.33 -16.88
N SER A 7 -13.98 -7.39 -17.73
CA SER A 7 -12.88 -7.52 -18.67
C SER A 7 -11.50 -7.61 -17.99
N LYS A 8 -11.28 -6.82 -16.93
CA LYS A 8 -10.05 -6.87 -16.13
C LYS A 8 -9.92 -8.19 -15.33
N ARG A 9 -11.03 -8.73 -14.83
CA ARG A 9 -11.07 -10.03 -14.15
C ARG A 9 -10.72 -11.20 -15.10
N LEU A 10 -11.23 -11.14 -16.33
CA LEU A 10 -10.92 -12.15 -17.34
C LEU A 10 -9.43 -12.09 -17.73
N ALA A 11 -8.86 -10.90 -17.86
CA ALA A 11 -7.45 -10.71 -18.15
C ALA A 11 -6.54 -11.21 -17.01
N ALA A 12 -6.90 -10.90 -15.75
CA ALA A 12 -6.15 -11.37 -14.58
C ALA A 12 -6.21 -12.90 -14.43
N SER A 13 -7.37 -13.50 -14.68
CA SER A 13 -7.53 -14.96 -14.66
C SER A 13 -6.77 -15.65 -15.78
N LEU A 14 -6.68 -15.04 -16.97
CA LEU A 14 -5.92 -15.56 -18.11
C LEU A 14 -4.40 -15.43 -17.88
N ILE A 15 -3.94 -14.36 -17.24
CA ILE A 15 -2.52 -14.18 -16.89
C ILE A 15 -2.12 -15.20 -15.82
N ALA A 16 -2.94 -15.40 -14.78
CA ALA A 16 -2.70 -16.44 -13.78
C ALA A 16 -2.69 -17.85 -14.37
N ALA A 17 -3.58 -18.15 -15.33
CA ALA A 17 -3.60 -19.43 -16.04
C ALA A 17 -2.41 -19.60 -16.99
N ALA A 18 -1.94 -18.51 -17.63
CA ALA A 18 -0.78 -18.54 -18.51
C ALA A 18 0.54 -18.74 -17.74
N THR A 19 0.66 -18.16 -16.54
CA THR A 19 1.85 -18.36 -15.68
C THR A 19 1.89 -19.78 -15.09
N ILE A 20 0.76 -20.40 -14.80
CA ILE A 20 0.69 -21.78 -14.35
C ILE A 20 0.97 -22.75 -15.53
N GLY A 21 0.54 -22.42 -16.74
CA GLY A 21 0.75 -23.24 -17.94
C GLY A 21 2.17 -23.18 -18.50
N SER A 22 2.88 -22.06 -18.34
CA SER A 22 4.24 -21.91 -18.86
C SER A 22 5.33 -22.52 -17.96
N SER A 23 5.04 -22.76 -16.69
CA SER A 23 5.95 -23.47 -15.78
C SER A 23 6.03 -24.98 -16.05
N GLY A 24 5.14 -25.53 -16.86
CA GLY A 24 5.13 -26.96 -17.23
C GLY A 24 6.09 -27.39 -18.35
N VAL A 25 6.69 -26.46 -19.07
CA VAL A 25 7.49 -26.79 -20.28
C VAL A 25 9.01 -26.63 -20.10
N LEU A 26 9.47 -26.10 -18.96
CA LEU A 26 10.90 -25.94 -18.63
C LEU A 26 11.40 -26.88 -17.52
N SER A 27 10.71 -27.97 -17.26
CA SER A 27 11.06 -28.92 -16.19
C SER A 27 12.00 -30.05 -16.61
N SER A 28 12.94 -29.81 -17.52
CA SER A 28 14.04 -30.74 -17.79
C SER A 28 15.37 -30.33 -17.11
N LEU A 29 15.36 -29.32 -16.26
CA LEU A 29 16.45 -29.09 -15.32
C LEU A 29 16.22 -29.99 -14.10
N THR A 30 17.07 -30.96 -13.91
CA THR A 30 17.08 -31.89 -12.78
C THR A 30 17.03 -31.15 -11.45
N TYR A 31 15.83 -30.94 -10.94
CA TYR A 31 15.65 -30.58 -9.55
C TYR A 31 16.05 -31.79 -8.72
N LEU A 32 17.18 -31.72 -8.04
CA LEU A 32 17.40 -32.57 -6.88
C LEU A 32 16.22 -32.30 -5.94
N PRO A 33 15.49 -33.34 -5.47
CA PRO A 33 14.44 -33.12 -4.49
C PRO A 33 15.14 -32.64 -3.20
N VAL A 34 15.17 -31.35 -2.99
CA VAL A 34 15.33 -30.83 -1.65
C VAL A 34 14.06 -31.28 -0.94
N HIS A 35 14.16 -32.28 -0.07
CA HIS A 35 13.13 -32.57 0.90
C HIS A 35 13.08 -31.37 1.83
N ALA A 36 12.37 -30.34 1.38
CA ALA A 36 11.83 -29.35 2.25
C ALA A 36 10.73 -30.07 3.05
N ALA A 37 10.94 -30.31 4.33
CA ALA A 37 9.85 -30.43 5.30
C ALA A 37 8.85 -29.31 5.00
N ASP A 38 7.54 -29.49 5.23
CA ASP A 38 6.48 -28.48 4.94
C ASP A 38 7.03 -27.07 4.96
N THR A 39 7.63 -26.68 3.82
CA THR A 39 8.45 -25.47 3.79
C THR A 39 7.50 -24.33 3.53
N ASP A 40 7.57 -23.41 4.43
CA ASP A 40 6.96 -22.10 4.27
C ASP A 40 7.15 -21.61 2.83
N ASN A 41 6.06 -21.35 2.14
CA ASN A 41 6.11 -20.82 0.79
C ASN A 41 6.41 -19.32 0.84
N TYR A 42 7.70 -18.98 0.91
CA TYR A 42 8.16 -17.60 1.02
C TYR A 42 7.74 -16.71 -0.16
N ALA A 43 7.59 -17.27 -1.36
CA ALA A 43 7.05 -16.53 -2.51
C ALA A 43 5.61 -16.09 -2.25
N LYS A 44 4.78 -17.00 -1.72
CA LYS A 44 3.41 -16.72 -1.34
C LYS A 44 3.34 -15.77 -0.14
N LEU A 45 4.27 -15.91 0.81
CA LEU A 45 4.37 -15.01 1.96
C LEU A 45 4.69 -13.58 1.50
N LEU A 46 5.64 -13.40 0.59
CA LEU A 46 5.95 -12.08 0.00
C LEU A 46 4.71 -11.48 -0.65
N GLN A 47 4.01 -12.24 -1.49
CA GLN A 47 2.78 -11.77 -2.15
C GLN A 47 1.72 -11.33 -1.13
N TYR A 48 1.50 -12.13 -0.10
CA TYR A 48 0.51 -11.80 0.95
C TYR A 48 0.93 -10.59 1.78
N SER A 49 2.22 -10.41 2.02
CA SER A 49 2.75 -9.22 2.68
C SER A 49 2.49 -7.95 1.88
N MET A 50 2.51 -8.04 0.55
CA MET A 50 2.18 -6.92 -0.32
C MET A 50 0.68 -6.64 -0.37
N TYR A 51 -0.16 -7.68 -0.34
CA TYR A 51 -1.62 -7.52 -0.24
C TYR A 51 -2.08 -6.83 1.06
N PHE A 52 -1.26 -6.84 2.10
CA PHE A 52 -1.51 -6.02 3.28
C PHE A 52 -1.69 -4.53 2.91
N TYR A 53 -0.87 -4.03 2.00
CA TYR A 53 -0.97 -2.64 1.53
C TYR A 53 -2.24 -2.42 0.70
N ASP A 54 -2.65 -3.36 -0.15
CA ASP A 54 -3.93 -3.26 -0.87
C ASP A 54 -5.11 -3.17 0.11
N GLY A 55 -5.06 -3.94 1.19
CA GLY A 55 -6.06 -3.90 2.26
C GLY A 55 -6.09 -2.58 3.02
N ASN A 56 -4.98 -1.85 3.07
CA ASN A 56 -4.83 -0.60 3.82
C ASN A 56 -4.81 0.66 2.94
N MET A 57 -5.06 0.56 1.65
CA MET A 57 -5.16 1.72 0.76
C MET A 57 -6.22 2.71 1.23
N CYS A 58 -5.91 3.99 1.08
CA CYS A 58 -6.81 5.11 1.37
C CYS A 58 -6.85 6.05 0.15
N GLY A 59 -7.99 6.68 -0.10
CA GLY A 59 -8.13 7.66 -1.17
C GLY A 59 -9.37 7.49 -2.03
N ASP A 60 -9.38 8.20 -3.15
CA ASP A 60 -10.48 8.30 -4.12
C ASP A 60 -10.31 7.39 -5.35
N ASP A 61 -9.33 6.50 -5.29
CA ASP A 61 -9.00 5.54 -6.35
C ASP A 61 -8.87 4.09 -5.86
N VAL A 62 -9.24 3.83 -4.61
CA VAL A 62 -9.06 2.52 -3.95
C VAL A 62 -9.87 1.43 -4.65
N ASP A 63 -11.09 1.76 -5.09
CA ASP A 63 -11.98 0.82 -5.78
C ASP A 63 -11.39 0.28 -7.09
N SER A 64 -10.48 1.01 -7.69
CA SER A 64 -9.83 0.67 -8.96
C SER A 64 -8.39 0.20 -8.81
N ALA A 65 -7.67 0.63 -7.76
CA ALA A 65 -6.26 0.35 -7.53
C ALA A 65 -6.04 -0.91 -6.67
N SER A 66 -6.88 -1.13 -5.66
CA SER A 66 -6.74 -2.29 -4.77
C SER A 66 -6.93 -3.62 -5.50
N ALA A 67 -6.16 -4.62 -5.14
CA ALA A 67 -6.34 -6.00 -5.59
C ALA A 67 -7.64 -6.62 -5.04
N PHE A 68 -8.24 -6.03 -4.02
CA PHE A 68 -9.42 -6.56 -3.34
C PHE A 68 -10.73 -5.95 -3.83
N ASP A 69 -11.65 -6.78 -4.26
CA ASP A 69 -12.99 -6.39 -4.72
C ASP A 69 -13.88 -5.76 -3.62
N TRP A 70 -13.57 -6.04 -2.36
CA TRP A 70 -14.32 -5.54 -1.21
C TRP A 70 -13.84 -4.18 -0.72
N ARG A 71 -12.68 -3.68 -1.22
CA ARG A 71 -12.23 -2.34 -0.93
C ARG A 71 -12.88 -1.32 -1.88
N GLY A 72 -13.21 -0.18 -1.31
CA GLY A 72 -13.75 0.96 -2.01
C GLY A 72 -13.04 2.25 -1.62
N ASP A 73 -13.41 3.35 -2.28
CA ASP A 73 -12.90 4.67 -1.97
C ASP A 73 -13.27 5.06 -0.54
N CYS A 74 -12.35 5.72 0.14
CA CYS A 74 -12.51 6.09 1.53
C CYS A 74 -11.74 7.36 1.87
N HIS A 75 -12.24 8.10 2.87
CA HIS A 75 -11.60 9.31 3.38
C HIS A 75 -11.26 10.33 2.28
N THR A 76 -12.19 10.48 1.34
CA THR A 76 -12.05 11.40 0.20
C THR A 76 -12.17 12.86 0.62
N GLY A 77 -12.69 13.14 1.82
CA GLY A 77 -12.72 14.44 2.46
C GLY A 77 -11.50 14.79 3.31
N ASP A 78 -10.48 13.94 3.38
CA ASP A 78 -9.22 14.29 4.03
C ASP A 78 -8.55 15.50 3.36
N GLU A 79 -7.88 16.35 4.13
CA GLU A 79 -7.13 17.50 3.58
C GLU A 79 -5.97 17.04 2.67
N VAL A 80 -5.38 15.88 2.95
CA VAL A 80 -4.47 15.17 2.03
C VAL A 80 -5.03 13.79 1.76
N VAL A 81 -5.61 13.62 0.58
CA VAL A 81 -6.24 12.37 0.14
C VAL A 81 -5.19 11.36 -0.31
N GLY A 82 -5.43 10.08 -0.10
CA GLY A 82 -4.54 9.00 -0.54
C GLY A 82 -3.67 8.41 0.57
N GLY A 83 -2.63 7.71 0.16
CA GLY A 83 -1.73 6.98 1.07
C GLY A 83 -2.31 5.66 1.57
N PHE A 84 -1.95 5.33 2.81
CA PHE A 84 -2.35 4.09 3.47
C PHE A 84 -2.77 4.37 4.91
N HIS A 85 -3.70 3.58 5.42
CA HIS A 85 -3.96 3.50 6.85
C HIS A 85 -2.77 2.82 7.54
N ASP A 86 -2.48 3.24 8.77
CA ASP A 86 -1.36 2.70 9.53
C ASP A 86 -1.64 1.27 10.03
N ALA A 87 -2.85 1.05 10.51
CA ALA A 87 -3.29 -0.20 11.11
C ALA A 87 -4.82 -0.38 10.93
N GLY A 88 -5.50 -0.92 11.93
CA GLY A 88 -6.93 -1.20 11.87
C GLY A 88 -7.84 0.00 12.21
N ASP A 89 -7.30 1.11 12.64
CA ASP A 89 -8.03 2.31 13.09
C ASP A 89 -8.08 3.45 12.06
N HIS A 90 -7.52 3.22 10.90
CA HIS A 90 -7.48 4.09 9.73
C HIS A 90 -6.74 5.43 9.90
N VAL A 91 -6.11 5.71 11.03
CA VAL A 91 -5.24 6.88 11.19
C VAL A 91 -4.04 6.74 10.26
N LYS A 92 -3.60 7.84 9.67
CA LYS A 92 -2.39 7.89 8.84
C LYS A 92 -1.29 8.59 9.63
N PHE A 93 -0.31 7.82 10.13
CA PHE A 93 0.86 8.33 10.84
C PHE A 93 2.05 8.42 9.90
N GLY A 94 2.70 9.59 9.85
CA GLY A 94 3.81 9.86 8.93
C GLY A 94 5.03 8.99 9.18
N LEU A 95 5.49 8.88 10.44
CA LEU A 95 6.69 8.12 10.77
C LEU A 95 6.62 6.64 10.36
N PRO A 96 5.62 5.85 10.78
CA PRO A 96 5.54 4.45 10.35
C PRO A 96 5.27 4.30 8.85
N ALA A 97 4.57 5.26 8.22
CA ALA A 97 4.36 5.25 6.78
C ALA A 97 5.68 5.43 6.01
N GLY A 98 6.51 6.40 6.41
CA GLY A 98 7.83 6.64 5.83
C GLY A 98 8.77 5.43 6.03
N TYR A 99 8.83 4.88 7.24
CA TYR A 99 9.59 3.67 7.53
C TYR A 99 9.15 2.49 6.64
N SER A 100 7.85 2.30 6.46
CA SER A 100 7.31 1.24 5.60
C SER A 100 7.72 1.43 4.14
N ALA A 101 7.59 2.65 3.61
CA ALA A 101 7.99 2.98 2.25
C ALA A 101 9.50 2.77 2.03
N ALA A 102 10.33 3.26 2.95
CA ALA A 102 11.79 3.10 2.91
C ALA A 102 12.18 1.63 2.96
N THR A 103 11.57 0.84 3.85
CA THR A 103 11.84 -0.60 3.97
C THR A 103 11.47 -1.37 2.71
N LEU A 104 10.32 -1.05 2.10
CA LEU A 104 9.90 -1.65 0.83
C LEU A 104 10.87 -1.30 -0.31
N GLY A 105 11.25 -0.02 -0.41
CA GLY A 105 12.21 0.45 -1.42
C GLY A 105 13.59 -0.20 -1.25
N TRP A 106 14.08 -0.27 -0.01
CA TRP A 106 15.33 -0.92 0.31
C TRP A 106 15.29 -2.43 0.01
N GLY A 107 14.19 -3.11 0.36
CA GLY A 107 13.98 -4.51 0.03
C GLY A 107 14.06 -4.78 -1.46
N TYR A 108 13.48 -3.90 -2.29
CA TYR A 108 13.60 -4.02 -3.73
C TYR A 108 15.03 -3.75 -4.23
N TYR A 109 15.71 -2.76 -3.67
CA TYR A 109 17.09 -2.46 -4.02
C TYR A 109 18.02 -3.65 -3.78
N GLU A 110 17.88 -4.32 -2.64
CA GLU A 110 18.71 -5.46 -2.27
C GLU A 110 18.33 -6.77 -2.98
N PHE A 111 17.02 -6.99 -3.23
CA PHE A 111 16.48 -8.26 -3.70
C PHE A 111 15.73 -8.15 -5.03
N LYS A 112 16.16 -7.23 -5.88
CA LYS A 112 15.50 -6.93 -7.16
C LYS A 112 15.19 -8.17 -7.98
N ASP A 113 16.16 -9.08 -8.14
CA ASP A 113 16.02 -10.28 -8.95
C ASP A 113 14.97 -11.25 -8.39
N ALA A 114 14.81 -11.27 -7.06
CA ALA A 114 13.76 -12.05 -6.40
C ALA A 114 12.37 -11.49 -6.73
N TYR A 115 12.18 -10.16 -6.60
CA TYR A 115 10.92 -9.52 -6.98
C TYR A 115 10.57 -9.71 -8.45
N ASP A 116 11.55 -9.56 -9.34
CA ASP A 116 11.36 -9.74 -10.79
C ASP A 116 11.00 -11.20 -11.11
N SER A 117 11.71 -12.17 -10.55
CA SER A 117 11.47 -13.59 -10.78
C SER A 117 10.11 -14.08 -10.27
N LEU A 118 9.59 -13.45 -9.23
CA LEU A 118 8.29 -13.75 -8.65
C LEU A 118 7.15 -12.91 -9.27
N GLY A 119 7.45 -12.02 -10.22
CA GLY A 119 6.47 -11.16 -10.87
C GLY A 119 5.86 -10.10 -9.94
N GLN A 120 6.54 -9.76 -8.84
CA GLN A 120 6.02 -8.83 -7.82
C GLN A 120 6.47 -7.38 -8.00
N THR A 121 7.38 -7.12 -8.94
CA THR A 121 7.96 -5.79 -9.17
C THR A 121 6.92 -4.73 -9.53
N ALA A 122 5.93 -5.07 -10.37
CA ALA A 122 4.89 -4.11 -10.76
C ALA A 122 4.03 -3.71 -9.55
N HIS A 123 3.59 -4.70 -8.76
CA HIS A 123 2.79 -4.47 -7.57
C HIS A 123 3.54 -3.64 -6.52
N LEU A 124 4.82 -3.97 -6.27
CA LEU A 124 5.65 -3.17 -5.38
C LEU A 124 5.76 -1.71 -5.82
N LYS A 125 5.94 -1.47 -7.13
CA LYS A 125 6.01 -0.11 -7.68
C LYS A 125 4.70 0.66 -7.50
N GLU A 126 3.57 0.02 -7.63
CA GLU A 126 2.26 0.64 -7.35
C GLU A 126 2.15 1.08 -5.90
N ILE A 127 2.53 0.21 -4.96
CA ILE A 127 2.55 0.51 -3.53
C ILE A 127 3.50 1.68 -3.22
N THR A 128 4.75 1.60 -3.70
CA THR A 128 5.75 2.64 -3.42
C THR A 128 5.41 3.98 -4.08
N ASN A 129 4.87 3.97 -5.29
CA ASN A 129 4.39 5.19 -5.95
C ASN A 129 3.25 5.86 -5.17
N ARG A 130 2.33 5.08 -4.58
CA ARG A 130 1.26 5.62 -3.74
C ARG A 130 1.82 6.30 -2.48
N PHE A 131 2.80 5.70 -1.82
CA PHE A 131 3.51 6.34 -0.71
C PHE A 131 4.18 7.64 -1.14
N CYS A 132 5.00 7.61 -2.21
CA CYS A 132 5.71 8.79 -2.70
C CYS A 132 4.76 9.92 -3.11
N LYS A 133 3.65 9.58 -3.78
CA LYS A 133 2.62 10.57 -4.11
C LYS A 133 2.05 11.20 -2.85
N TYR A 134 1.67 10.40 -1.86
CA TYR A 134 1.11 10.88 -0.61
C TYR A 134 2.09 11.78 0.16
N PHE A 135 3.35 11.40 0.29
CA PHE A 135 4.37 12.21 0.95
C PHE A 135 4.61 13.54 0.25
N LYS A 136 4.62 13.52 -1.09
CA LYS A 136 4.69 14.74 -1.87
C LYS A 136 3.49 15.65 -1.61
N ASP A 137 2.28 15.11 -1.55
CA ASP A 137 1.05 15.86 -1.30
C ASP A 137 0.99 16.35 0.18
N CYS A 138 1.65 15.66 1.11
CA CYS A 138 1.86 16.09 2.50
C CYS A 138 2.87 17.25 2.63
N THR A 139 3.66 17.55 1.60
CA THR A 139 4.77 18.51 1.67
C THR A 139 4.41 19.79 0.93
N VAL A 140 4.40 20.93 1.63
CA VAL A 140 4.15 22.24 1.05
C VAL A 140 5.46 23.00 0.91
N LEU A 141 5.77 23.41 -0.31
CA LEU A 141 6.97 24.19 -0.61
C LEU A 141 6.67 25.69 -0.69
N SER A 142 7.67 26.51 -0.32
CA SER A 142 7.75 27.94 -0.62
C SER A 142 9.08 28.17 -1.33
N GLY A 143 9.05 28.30 -2.65
CA GLY A 143 10.25 28.19 -3.48
C GLY A 143 10.87 26.80 -3.33
N ASP A 144 12.16 26.74 -3.03
CA ASP A 144 12.91 25.48 -2.83
C ASP A 144 12.95 25.01 -1.36
N THR A 145 12.13 25.64 -0.49
CA THR A 145 12.13 25.34 0.95
C THR A 145 10.80 24.72 1.37
N VAL A 146 10.86 23.69 2.20
CA VAL A 146 9.66 23.14 2.85
C VAL A 146 9.13 24.16 3.84
N SER A 147 7.90 24.63 3.62
CA SER A 147 7.24 25.60 4.50
C SER A 147 6.44 24.94 5.62
N LYS A 148 5.81 23.82 5.33
CA LYS A 148 5.14 22.95 6.29
C LYS A 148 4.93 21.56 5.69
N PHE A 149 4.71 20.57 6.55
CA PHE A 149 4.26 19.27 6.08
C PHE A 149 3.22 18.65 7.02
N CYS A 150 2.37 17.79 6.45
CA CYS A 150 1.38 17.03 7.18
C CYS A 150 2.02 15.75 7.71
N TYR A 151 2.04 15.59 9.04
CA TYR A 151 2.66 14.43 9.68
C TYR A 151 1.66 13.38 10.17
N GLN A 152 0.37 13.74 10.21
CA GLN A 152 -0.68 12.82 10.64
C GLN A 152 -2.05 13.26 10.10
N ILE A 153 -2.89 12.29 9.75
CA ILE A 153 -4.31 12.52 9.49
C ILE A 153 -5.13 11.53 10.31
N GLY A 154 -6.14 12.07 11.00
CA GLY A 154 -6.92 11.38 12.01
C GLY A 154 -6.37 11.55 13.41
N GLU A 155 -7.23 11.53 14.41
CA GLU A 155 -6.88 11.66 15.83
C GLU A 155 -6.43 10.31 16.39
N GLY A 156 -5.17 10.23 16.84
CA GLY A 156 -4.62 9.10 17.58
C GLY A 156 -4.96 9.16 19.08
N GLY A 157 -4.40 8.22 19.84
CA GLY A 157 -4.36 8.29 21.31
C GLY A 157 -5.73 8.24 22.00
N GLY A 158 -6.70 7.52 21.49
CA GLY A 158 -8.06 7.41 22.04
C GLY A 158 -9.00 8.48 21.51
N GLY A 159 -8.56 9.27 20.54
CA GLY A 159 -9.41 10.19 19.80
C GLY A 159 -10.48 9.47 18.98
N ASN A 160 -11.32 10.26 18.35
CA ASN A 160 -12.51 9.76 17.66
C ASN A 160 -12.17 8.79 16.50
N ASP A 161 -11.07 9.04 15.80
CA ASP A 161 -10.63 8.20 14.67
C ASP A 161 -9.97 6.91 15.13
N HIS A 162 -9.10 6.97 16.13
CA HIS A 162 -8.45 5.79 16.71
C HIS A 162 -9.44 4.81 17.35
N GLY A 163 -10.58 5.29 17.82
CA GLY A 163 -11.65 4.48 18.39
C GLY A 163 -12.60 3.86 17.37
N TYR A 164 -12.43 4.12 16.07
CA TYR A 164 -13.29 3.56 15.04
C TYR A 164 -12.68 2.28 14.42
N TRP A 165 -13.44 1.19 14.51
CA TRP A 165 -13.03 -0.16 14.07
C TRP A 165 -14.03 -0.77 13.06
N GLY A 166 -14.60 0.04 12.19
CA GLY A 166 -15.48 -0.37 11.10
C GLY A 166 -14.79 -0.30 9.73
N PRO A 167 -15.53 -0.53 8.64
CA PRO A 167 -15.01 -0.35 7.30
C PRO A 167 -14.57 1.11 7.04
N PRO A 168 -13.39 1.34 6.47
CA PRO A 168 -12.91 2.71 6.20
C PRO A 168 -13.85 3.47 5.25
N GLU A 169 -14.52 2.77 4.34
CA GLU A 169 -15.48 3.33 3.38
C GLU A 169 -16.68 4.00 4.05
N THR A 170 -16.98 3.67 5.28
CA THR A 170 -18.12 4.22 6.02
C THR A 170 -17.72 5.18 7.13
N GLN A 171 -16.45 5.27 7.50
CA GLN A 171 -16.01 6.09 8.62
C GLN A 171 -16.37 7.56 8.45
N GLU A 172 -16.09 8.14 7.29
CA GLU A 172 -16.33 9.56 7.03
C GLU A 172 -17.82 9.92 7.12
N SER A 173 -18.70 9.04 6.66
CA SER A 173 -20.15 9.24 6.76
C SER A 173 -20.66 9.15 8.21
N ILE A 174 -19.97 8.44 9.11
CA ILE A 174 -20.36 8.24 10.51
C ILE A 174 -19.71 9.29 11.42
N LYS A 175 -18.44 9.63 11.17
CA LYS A 175 -17.59 10.45 12.04
C LYS A 175 -17.32 11.85 11.50
N GLY A 176 -17.56 12.07 10.21
CA GLY A 176 -17.15 13.28 9.49
C GLY A 176 -15.70 13.28 9.03
N SER A 177 -15.29 14.41 8.44
CA SER A 177 -13.91 14.59 7.95
C SER A 177 -12.90 14.53 9.09
N ARG A 178 -11.76 13.95 8.82
CA ARG A 178 -10.69 13.75 9.80
C ARG A 178 -9.77 14.97 9.85
N LYS A 179 -9.21 15.22 11.01
CA LYS A 179 -8.27 16.32 11.23
C LYS A 179 -6.90 15.99 10.65
N ALA A 180 -6.34 16.92 9.89
CA ALA A 180 -4.94 16.90 9.49
C ALA A 180 -4.06 17.68 10.48
N PHE A 181 -2.88 17.14 10.76
CA PHE A 181 -1.90 17.72 11.67
C PHE A 181 -0.67 18.15 10.87
N TRP A 182 -0.44 19.44 10.85
CA TRP A 182 0.64 20.07 10.11
C TRP A 182 1.70 20.63 11.04
N THR A 183 2.95 20.66 10.60
CA THR A 183 4.02 21.39 11.28
C THR A 183 4.80 22.26 10.32
N SER A 184 5.21 23.43 10.78
CA SER A 184 6.20 24.31 10.15
C SER A 184 7.47 24.43 11.00
N ASN A 185 7.53 23.70 12.12
CA ASN A 185 8.67 23.63 13.03
C ASN A 185 9.43 22.31 12.82
N GLY A 186 10.54 22.14 13.52
CA GLY A 186 11.33 20.92 13.42
C GLY A 186 10.50 19.66 13.75
N ALA A 187 10.56 18.70 12.87
CA ALA A 187 10.08 17.33 13.02
C ALA A 187 10.96 16.46 12.11
N SER A 188 12.26 16.50 12.37
CA SER A 188 13.30 15.92 11.53
C SER A 188 13.22 14.39 11.46
N ASP A 189 12.66 13.75 12.46
CA ASP A 189 12.37 12.33 12.51
C ASP A 189 11.40 11.91 11.39
N ILE A 190 10.26 12.59 11.27
CA ILE A 190 9.25 12.29 10.24
C ILE A 190 9.70 12.82 8.87
N ALA A 191 10.29 14.01 8.83
CA ALA A 191 10.74 14.62 7.58
C ALA A 191 11.89 13.83 6.91
N ALA A 192 12.67 13.10 7.68
CA ALA A 192 13.72 12.24 7.14
C ALA A 192 13.18 10.92 6.54
N GLU A 193 11.99 10.51 6.94
CA GLU A 193 11.32 9.32 6.41
C GLU A 193 10.54 9.62 5.12
N TYR A 194 10.13 10.89 4.88
CA TYR A 194 9.40 11.31 3.67
C TYR A 194 10.35 11.56 2.49
#